data_1d7b262a43f0843ce245d9be4409f5c8
#
_entry.id   1d7b262a43f0843ce245d9be4409f5c8
#
_cell.length_a   1.000
_cell.length_b   1.000
_cell.length_c   1.000
_cell.angle_alpha   90.00
_cell.angle_beta   90.00
_cell.angle_gamma   90.00
#
_symmetry.space_group_name_H-M   'P 1'
#
loop_
_entity.id
_entity.type
_entity.pdbx_description
1 polymer ?
#
loop_
_entity_poly.entity_id
_entity_poly.type
_entity_poly.pdbx_seq_one_letter_code
_entity_poly.pdbx_strand_id
1 'polypeptide(L)'
;MNTLQAIIIARVEGLTEYLPISSTAHMGFTASLMGMPEDEYLKMFQVSIQFGAILSIVVLYWRKFFDFSNFNFYIKLACAVVPALILGKLFDDKIEAVLGNQKVISIVLIIGGIILIFVDKWFKNPVIDNEKEISVKKVVII
;
A
#
# COMPACT_ATOMS: atom_id res chain seq x y z
N MET A 1 14.95 14.34 12.89
CA MET A 1 15.36 12.99 12.42
C MET A 1 16.86 12.98 12.15
N ASN A 2 17.59 11.99 12.61
CA ASN A 2 19.01 11.78 12.29
C ASN A 2 19.19 10.72 11.19
N THR A 3 20.41 10.58 10.66
CA THR A 3 20.70 9.65 9.55
C THR A 3 20.38 8.19 9.89
N LEU A 4 20.65 7.75 11.11
CA LEU A 4 20.35 6.38 11.54
C LEU A 4 18.84 6.11 11.56
N GLN A 5 18.06 7.04 12.11
CA GLN A 5 16.59 6.98 12.11
C GLN A 5 16.05 6.93 10.69
N ALA A 6 16.58 7.75 9.78
CA ALA A 6 16.18 7.73 8.37
C ALA A 6 16.45 6.36 7.71
N ILE A 7 17.62 5.78 7.94
CA ILE A 7 17.99 4.47 7.40
C ILE A 7 17.06 3.37 7.94
N ILE A 8 16.76 3.40 9.23
CA ILE A 8 15.88 2.39 9.84
C ILE A 8 14.47 2.47 9.24
N ILE A 9 13.88 3.68 9.16
CA ILE A 9 12.54 3.87 8.57
C ILE A 9 12.53 3.45 7.09
N ALA A 10 13.55 3.83 6.31
CA ALA A 10 13.63 3.44 4.90
C ALA A 10 13.78 1.92 4.70
N ARG A 11 14.46 1.22 5.62
CA ARG A 11 14.51 -0.26 5.59
C ARG A 11 13.18 -0.89 5.94
N VAL A 12 12.47 -0.36 6.92
CA VAL A 12 11.12 -0.83 7.28
C VAL A 12 10.20 -0.67 6.08
N GLU A 13 10.21 0.50 5.42
CA GLU A 13 9.45 0.74 4.20
C GLU A 13 9.76 -0.28 3.12
N GLY A 14 11.04 -0.43 2.75
CA GLY A 14 11.46 -1.33 1.68
C GLY A 14 11.13 -2.82 1.94
N LEU A 15 11.00 -3.23 3.21
CA LEU A 15 10.63 -4.59 3.58
C LEU A 15 9.11 -4.78 3.62
N THR A 16 8.35 -3.75 3.97
CA THR A 16 6.91 -3.87 4.26
C THR A 16 6.01 -3.39 3.14
N GLU A 17 6.50 -2.54 2.22
CA GLU A 17 5.68 -1.93 1.15
C GLU A 17 5.05 -2.96 0.22
N TYR A 18 5.77 -4.03 -0.10
CA TYR A 18 5.27 -5.06 -1.01
C TYR A 18 4.51 -6.19 -0.32
N LEU A 19 4.35 -6.10 0.99
CA LEU A 19 3.58 -7.05 1.78
C LEU A 19 2.21 -6.43 2.15
N PRO A 20 1.13 -7.21 2.22
CA PRO A 20 -0.20 -6.70 2.58
C PRO A 20 -0.32 -6.45 4.10
N ILE A 21 0.61 -5.68 4.68
CA ILE A 21 0.74 -5.46 6.13
C ILE A 21 0.77 -3.99 6.55
N SER A 22 0.53 -3.05 5.62
CA SER A 22 0.58 -1.60 5.85
C SER A 22 1.98 -1.07 6.24
N SER A 23 2.78 -0.72 5.26
CA SER A 23 4.11 -0.10 5.45
C SER A 23 4.02 1.21 6.26
N THR A 24 3.03 2.04 5.99
CA THR A 24 2.78 3.30 6.72
C THR A 24 2.63 3.07 8.23
N ALA A 25 1.86 2.06 8.63
CA ALA A 25 1.68 1.72 10.04
C ALA A 25 3.00 1.25 10.68
N HIS A 26 3.78 0.41 9.96
CA HIS A 26 5.07 -0.07 10.45
C HIS A 26 6.10 1.05 10.58
N MET A 27 6.13 1.99 9.65
CA MET A 27 6.96 3.19 9.77
C MET A 27 6.56 4.05 10.96
N GLY A 28 5.25 4.27 11.17
CA GLY A 28 4.72 5.02 12.32
C GLY A 28 5.11 4.39 13.65
N PHE A 29 4.94 3.06 13.80
CA PHE A 29 5.38 2.35 15.01
C PHE A 29 6.89 2.44 15.22
N THR A 30 7.67 2.29 14.16
CA THR A 30 9.13 2.38 14.24
C THR A 30 9.57 3.77 14.67
N ALA A 31 8.96 4.82 14.12
CA ALA A 31 9.22 6.21 14.51
C ALA A 31 8.87 6.45 15.99
N SER A 32 7.72 5.96 16.44
CA SER A 32 7.27 6.06 17.82
C SER A 32 8.22 5.33 18.80
N LEU A 33 8.66 4.12 18.47
CA LEU A 33 9.63 3.36 19.25
C LEU A 33 10.99 4.05 19.34
N MET A 34 11.36 4.81 18.32
CA MET A 34 12.59 5.63 18.33
C MET A 34 12.40 6.99 19.01
N GLY A 35 11.24 7.27 19.60
CA GLY A 35 10.93 8.53 20.26
C GLY A 35 10.90 9.73 19.30
N MET A 36 10.59 9.52 18.03
CA MET A 36 10.52 10.58 17.03
C MET A 36 9.18 11.31 17.13
N PRO A 37 9.17 12.66 17.07
CA PRO A 37 7.92 13.40 16.99
C PRO A 37 7.25 13.16 15.64
N GLU A 38 5.92 13.07 15.63
CA GLU A 38 5.11 13.05 14.42
C GLU A 38 4.99 14.48 13.87
N ASP A 39 6.06 14.97 13.24
CA ASP A 39 6.11 16.26 12.59
C ASP A 39 5.90 16.14 11.07
N GLU A 40 5.71 17.28 10.42
CA GLU A 40 5.52 17.34 8.97
C GLU A 40 6.76 16.82 8.20
N TYR A 41 7.94 17.01 8.77
CA TYR A 41 9.17 16.52 8.16
C TYR A 41 9.23 14.99 8.10
N LEU A 42 8.82 14.31 9.19
CA LEU A 42 8.73 12.85 9.21
C LEU A 42 7.69 12.34 8.21
N LYS A 43 6.51 12.98 8.15
CA LYS A 43 5.46 12.63 7.18
C LYS A 43 5.95 12.80 5.75
N MET A 44 6.58 13.92 5.43
CA MET A 44 7.16 14.15 4.10
C MET A 44 8.23 13.12 3.73
N PHE A 45 9.09 12.76 4.67
CA PHE A 45 10.11 11.73 4.47
C PHE A 45 9.48 10.37 4.17
N GLN A 46 8.49 9.96 4.97
CA GLN A 46 7.77 8.69 4.76
C GLN A 46 7.12 8.64 3.38
N VAL A 47 6.39 9.68 2.98
CA VAL A 47 5.78 9.76 1.63
C VAL A 47 6.83 9.72 0.53
N SER A 48 7.99 10.37 0.73
CA SER A 48 9.07 10.39 -0.27
C SER A 48 9.69 9.01 -0.48
N ILE A 49 9.91 8.24 0.58
CA ILE A 49 10.46 6.88 0.46
C ILE A 49 9.43 5.89 -0.09
N GLN A 50 8.14 6.03 0.25
CA GLN A 50 7.03 5.29 -0.39
C GLN A 50 6.99 5.53 -1.89
N PHE A 51 7.09 6.79 -2.30
CA PHE A 51 7.17 7.13 -3.72
C PHE A 51 8.37 6.46 -4.40
N GLY A 52 9.52 6.43 -3.74
CA GLY A 52 10.71 5.71 -4.23
C GLY A 52 10.48 4.20 -4.37
N ALA A 53 9.81 3.59 -3.41
CA ALA A 53 9.45 2.18 -3.44
C ALA A 53 8.49 1.87 -4.61
N ILE A 54 7.45 2.68 -4.80
CA ILE A 54 6.50 2.56 -5.93
C ILE A 54 7.21 2.73 -7.27
N LEU A 55 8.13 3.70 -7.39
CA LEU A 55 8.92 3.90 -8.60
C LEU A 55 9.78 2.67 -8.94
N SER A 56 10.27 1.93 -7.96
CA SER A 56 11.04 0.72 -8.21
C SER A 56 10.23 -0.34 -8.96
N ILE A 57 8.93 -0.46 -8.70
CA ILE A 57 8.02 -1.33 -9.47
C ILE A 57 7.92 -0.86 -10.92
N VAL A 58 7.78 0.45 -11.15
CA VAL A 58 7.73 1.01 -12.51
C VAL A 58 9.03 0.68 -13.26
N VAL A 59 10.18 0.82 -12.61
CA VAL A 59 11.48 0.48 -13.19
C VAL A 59 11.59 -1.02 -13.47
N LEU A 60 11.17 -1.89 -12.54
CA LEU A 60 11.25 -3.34 -12.68
C LEU A 60 10.35 -3.86 -13.81
N TYR A 61 9.15 -3.30 -13.92
CA TYR A 61 8.13 -3.70 -14.89
C TYR A 61 7.94 -2.67 -16.01
N TRP A 62 8.96 -1.84 -16.31
CA TRP A 62 8.84 -0.74 -17.24
C TRP A 62 8.28 -1.14 -18.61
N ARG A 63 8.67 -2.31 -19.15
CA ARG A 63 8.16 -2.84 -20.42
C ARG A 63 6.66 -3.05 -20.41
N LYS A 64 6.07 -3.45 -19.26
CA LYS A 64 4.64 -3.65 -19.12
C LYS A 64 3.91 -2.31 -19.00
N PHE A 65 4.50 -1.34 -18.31
CA PHE A 65 3.93 0.00 -18.13
C PHE A 65 4.01 0.87 -19.39
N PHE A 66 4.97 0.63 -20.27
CA PHE A 66 5.15 1.40 -21.50
C PHE A 66 4.76 0.60 -22.79
N ASP A 67 4.08 -0.54 -22.63
CA ASP A 67 3.51 -1.28 -23.76
C ASP A 67 2.13 -0.72 -24.12
N PHE A 68 2.13 0.33 -24.95
CA PHE A 68 0.90 0.98 -25.43
C PHE A 68 0.08 0.12 -26.39
N SER A 69 0.54 -1.05 -26.78
CA SER A 69 -0.23 -1.99 -27.61
C SER A 69 -1.41 -2.60 -26.87
N ASN A 70 -1.35 -2.65 -25.52
CA ASN A 70 -2.39 -3.21 -24.66
C ASN A 70 -3.31 -2.14 -24.05
N PHE A 71 -4.07 -1.43 -24.87
CA PHE A 71 -4.98 -0.38 -24.42
C PHE A 71 -5.98 -0.87 -23.34
N ASN A 72 -6.42 -2.12 -23.42
CA ASN A 72 -7.28 -2.75 -22.40
C ASN A 72 -6.65 -2.82 -21.01
N PHE A 73 -5.33 -2.92 -20.90
CA PHE A 73 -4.63 -2.88 -19.62
C PHE A 73 -4.81 -1.52 -18.94
N TYR A 74 -4.64 -0.43 -19.68
CA TYR A 74 -4.79 0.92 -19.13
C TYR A 74 -6.23 1.24 -18.74
N ILE A 75 -7.22 0.76 -19.51
CA ILE A 75 -8.63 0.90 -19.13
C ILE A 75 -8.90 0.16 -17.82
N LYS A 76 -8.45 -1.09 -17.67
CA LYS A 76 -8.61 -1.85 -16.44
C LYS A 76 -7.93 -1.15 -15.26
N LEU A 77 -6.71 -0.65 -15.47
CA LEU A 77 -5.98 0.10 -14.45
C LEU A 77 -6.73 1.36 -14.03
N ALA A 78 -7.22 2.16 -14.97
CA ALA A 78 -8.02 3.34 -14.68
C ALA A 78 -9.31 3.00 -13.91
N CYS A 79 -10.02 1.94 -14.35
CA CYS A 79 -11.23 1.47 -13.67
C CYS A 79 -10.96 0.96 -12.24
N ALA A 80 -9.78 0.44 -11.96
CA ALA A 80 -9.38 0.05 -10.60
C ALA A 80 -9.07 1.25 -9.71
N VAL A 81 -8.37 2.25 -10.27
CA VAL A 81 -7.88 3.40 -9.51
C VAL A 81 -8.99 4.42 -9.22
N VAL A 82 -9.91 4.65 -10.16
CA VAL A 82 -10.97 5.67 -10.01
C VAL A 82 -11.83 5.46 -8.76
N PRO A 83 -12.37 4.27 -8.47
CA PRO A 83 -13.14 4.06 -7.23
C PRO A 83 -12.32 4.33 -5.97
N ALA A 84 -11.06 3.91 -5.95
CA ALA A 84 -10.15 4.12 -4.81
C ALA A 84 -9.89 5.63 -4.58
N LEU A 85 -9.70 6.42 -5.65
CA LEU A 85 -9.52 7.87 -5.54
C LEU A 85 -10.80 8.56 -5.05
N ILE A 86 -11.98 8.15 -5.53
CA ILE A 86 -13.25 8.71 -5.09
C ILE A 86 -13.48 8.42 -3.61
N LEU A 87 -13.32 7.16 -3.20
CA LEU A 87 -13.49 6.74 -1.81
C LEU A 87 -12.44 7.37 -0.90
N GLY A 88 -11.18 7.42 -1.35
CA GLY A 88 -10.09 8.08 -0.62
C GLY A 88 -10.42 9.52 -0.32
N LYS A 89 -10.82 10.30 -1.34
CA LYS A 89 -11.21 11.71 -1.17
C LYS A 89 -12.48 11.89 -0.33
N LEU A 90 -13.44 10.99 -0.44
CA LEU A 90 -14.71 11.06 0.31
C LEU A 90 -14.53 10.79 1.80
N PHE A 91 -13.57 9.92 2.15
CA PHE A 91 -13.31 9.49 3.53
C PHE A 91 -11.97 10.02 4.08
N ASP A 92 -11.36 11.01 3.44
CA ASP A 92 -10.03 11.54 3.76
C ASP A 92 -9.89 11.88 5.25
N ASP A 93 -10.79 12.71 5.80
CA ASP A 93 -10.79 13.09 7.20
C ASP A 93 -10.89 11.89 8.16
N LYS A 94 -11.68 10.87 7.78
CA LYS A 94 -11.86 9.66 8.60
C LYS A 94 -10.64 8.75 8.53
N ILE A 95 -10.04 8.65 7.35
CA ILE A 95 -8.82 7.89 7.11
C ILE A 95 -7.68 8.52 7.91
N GLU A 96 -7.53 9.85 7.86
CA GLU A 96 -6.51 10.57 8.62
C GLU A 96 -6.69 10.39 10.13
N ALA A 97 -7.93 10.49 10.64
CA ALA A 97 -8.24 10.27 12.05
C ALA A 97 -7.90 8.85 12.52
N VAL A 98 -8.14 7.84 11.69
CA VAL A 98 -7.78 6.45 11.98
C VAL A 98 -6.27 6.25 11.93
N LEU A 99 -5.59 6.78 10.91
CA LEU A 99 -4.14 6.67 10.74
C LEU A 99 -3.35 7.47 11.79
N GLY A 100 -3.94 8.51 12.37
CA GLY A 100 -3.37 9.26 13.49
C GLY A 100 -3.51 8.54 14.85
N ASN A 101 -4.27 7.45 14.94
CA ASN A 101 -4.48 6.74 16.18
C ASN A 101 -3.77 5.38 16.22
N GLN A 102 -2.58 5.35 16.81
CA GLN A 102 -1.73 4.14 16.89
C GLN A 102 -2.45 2.93 17.51
N LYS A 103 -3.35 3.14 18.49
CA LYS A 103 -4.11 2.03 19.10
C LYS A 103 -5.09 1.42 18.10
N VAL A 104 -5.79 2.26 17.34
CA VAL A 104 -6.73 1.79 16.31
C VAL A 104 -5.97 1.06 15.22
N ILE A 105 -4.85 1.60 14.74
CA ILE A 105 -4.00 0.95 13.74
C ILE A 105 -3.53 -0.42 14.24
N SER A 106 -3.07 -0.52 15.49
CA SER A 106 -2.62 -1.80 16.08
C SER A 106 -3.73 -2.86 16.05
N ILE A 107 -4.95 -2.49 16.43
CA ILE A 107 -6.10 -3.40 16.42
C ILE A 107 -6.42 -3.84 14.98
N VAL A 108 -6.46 -2.90 14.04
CA VAL A 108 -6.73 -3.19 12.62
C VAL A 108 -5.67 -4.11 12.03
N LEU A 109 -4.39 -3.90 12.35
CA LEU A 109 -3.29 -4.77 11.90
C LEU A 109 -3.40 -6.19 12.48
N ILE A 110 -3.76 -6.32 13.75
CA ILE A 110 -3.95 -7.64 14.38
C ILE A 110 -5.11 -8.38 13.70
N ILE A 111 -6.25 -7.71 13.52
CA ILE A 111 -7.41 -8.31 12.87
C ILE A 111 -7.08 -8.68 11.41
N GLY A 112 -6.45 -7.76 10.67
CA GLY A 112 -6.02 -8.00 9.29
C GLY A 112 -5.03 -9.16 9.18
N GLY A 113 -4.05 -9.25 10.09
CA GLY A 113 -3.09 -10.35 10.16
C GLY A 113 -3.76 -11.70 10.42
N ILE A 114 -4.74 -11.73 11.34
CA ILE A 114 -5.54 -12.95 11.60
C ILE A 114 -6.31 -13.36 10.34
N ILE A 115 -6.96 -12.41 9.64
CA ILE A 115 -7.66 -12.67 8.40
C ILE A 115 -6.69 -13.25 7.34
N LEU A 116 -5.51 -12.65 7.18
CA LEU A 116 -4.51 -13.11 6.21
C LEU A 116 -4.06 -14.56 6.45
N ILE A 117 -3.93 -14.99 7.70
CA ILE A 117 -3.60 -16.39 8.03
C ILE A 117 -4.66 -17.36 7.47
N PHE A 118 -5.92 -16.93 7.39
CA PHE A 118 -7.02 -17.77 6.90
C PHE A 118 -7.29 -17.61 5.41
N VAL A 119 -6.85 -16.52 4.78
CA VAL A 119 -7.09 -16.25 3.34
C VAL A 119 -6.60 -17.39 2.46
N ASP A 120 -5.38 -17.89 2.69
CA ASP A 120 -4.82 -19.00 1.91
C ASP A 120 -5.62 -20.31 2.05
N LYS A 121 -6.32 -20.49 3.19
CA LYS A 121 -7.20 -21.65 3.39
C LYS A 121 -8.53 -21.48 2.67
N TRP A 122 -9.01 -20.24 2.52
CA TRP A 122 -10.29 -19.96 1.86
C TRP A 122 -10.17 -19.95 0.34
N PHE A 123 -9.01 -19.53 -0.19
CA PHE A 123 -8.75 -19.38 -1.63
C PHE A 123 -7.74 -20.40 -2.17
N LYS A 124 -7.96 -21.68 -1.88
CA LYS A 124 -7.04 -22.77 -2.29
C LYS A 124 -6.95 -23.00 -3.80
N ASN A 125 -7.94 -22.56 -4.57
CA ASN A 125 -7.98 -22.74 -6.03
C ASN A 125 -8.05 -21.37 -6.71
N PRO A 126 -6.97 -20.88 -7.33
CA PRO A 126 -7.05 -19.66 -8.13
C PRO A 126 -7.99 -19.89 -9.31
N VAL A 127 -9.03 -19.08 -9.38
CA VAL A 127 -10.06 -19.17 -10.46
C VAL A 127 -9.55 -18.52 -11.75
N ILE A 128 -8.49 -17.72 -11.67
CA ILE A 128 -7.95 -16.97 -12.82
C ILE A 128 -6.42 -17.00 -12.75
N ASP A 129 -5.81 -17.71 -13.68
CA ASP A 129 -4.35 -17.77 -13.82
C ASP A 129 -3.79 -16.72 -14.81
N ASN A 130 -4.65 -16.04 -15.58
CA ASN A 130 -4.21 -15.14 -16.65
C ASN A 130 -4.85 -13.77 -16.51
N GLU A 131 -4.04 -12.71 -16.45
CA GLU A 131 -4.49 -11.31 -16.37
C GLU A 131 -5.44 -10.90 -17.51
N LYS A 132 -5.35 -11.55 -18.69
CA LYS A 132 -6.22 -11.27 -19.84
C LYS A 132 -7.67 -11.69 -19.58
N GLU A 133 -7.91 -12.64 -18.67
CA GLU A 133 -9.23 -13.18 -18.35
C GLU A 133 -9.98 -12.37 -17.29
N ILE A 134 -9.31 -11.40 -16.66
CA ILE A 134 -9.93 -10.54 -15.64
C ILE A 134 -10.87 -9.56 -16.35
N SER A 135 -12.17 -9.67 -16.10
CA SER A 135 -13.15 -8.71 -16.62
C SER A 135 -13.08 -7.38 -15.85
N VAL A 136 -13.46 -6.27 -16.52
CA VAL A 136 -13.50 -4.93 -15.91
C VAL A 136 -14.38 -4.92 -14.64
N LYS A 137 -15.51 -5.66 -14.62
CA LYS A 137 -16.37 -5.78 -13.43
C LYS A 137 -15.62 -6.36 -12.23
N LYS A 138 -14.77 -7.37 -12.43
CA LYS A 138 -13.97 -7.97 -11.35
C LYS A 138 -12.89 -7.00 -10.83
N VAL A 139 -12.28 -6.23 -11.73
CA VAL A 139 -11.27 -5.22 -11.37
C VAL A 139 -11.82 -4.13 -10.45
N VAL A 140 -13.08 -3.74 -10.62
CA VAL A 140 -13.73 -2.69 -9.79
C VAL A 140 -14.15 -3.20 -8.41
N ILE A 141 -14.39 -4.52 -8.28
CA ILE A 141 -14.88 -5.14 -7.03
C ILE A 141 -13.73 -5.55 -6.10
N ILE A 142 -12.55 -5.81 -6.64
CA ILE A 142 -11.35 -6.16 -5.87
C ILE A 142 -10.71 -4.91 -5.25
#